data_dccc9272d45716e299e28caa79e386df
#
_entry.id   dccc9272d45716e299e28caa79e386df
#
_cell.length_a   1.000
_cell.length_b   1.000
_cell.length_c   1.000
_cell.angle_alpha   90.00
_cell.angle_beta   90.00
_cell.angle_gamma   90.00
#
_symmetry.space_group_name_H-M   'P 1'
#
loop_
_entity.id
_entity.type
_entity.pdbx_description
1 polymer ?
#
loop_
_entity_poly.entity_id
_entity_poly.type
_entity_poly.pdbx_seq_one_letter_code
_entity_poly.pdbx_strand_id
1 'polypeptide(L)'
;ELLEKLGEVPVAVIEKGKVPGAHLVSGANVDPSAMERLFPDLPPEEWPPVYQKVTKDATYFLTKSKAFPLKPPPPNFRKEGTYTLSVSKLGRFLAEKAEEAGVYILSETSATKLLVEDRIVKGVRSGDRGRGKEGEELANFEPGADVVAKATVLAEGTIGHLTYAAYDYFGMREGSDPQAWELGV
;
A
#
# COMPACT_ATOMS: atom_id res chain seq x y z
N GLU A 1 17.59 10.01 11.97
CA GLU A 1 17.24 10.20 13.40
C GLU A 1 16.92 8.87 14.11
N LEU A 2 16.00 8.01 13.57
CA LEU A 2 15.68 6.72 14.18
C LEU A 2 16.83 5.72 14.03
N LEU A 3 17.43 5.63 12.85
CA LEU A 3 18.61 4.78 12.56
C LEU A 3 19.84 5.22 13.34
N GLU A 4 20.04 6.52 13.53
CA GLU A 4 21.13 7.07 14.37
C GLU A 4 20.99 6.65 15.83
N LYS A 5 19.75 6.52 16.34
CA LYS A 5 19.50 6.12 17.74
C LYS A 5 19.49 4.61 17.96
N LEU A 6 19.11 3.82 16.97
CA LEU A 6 18.88 2.38 17.09
C LEU A 6 19.96 1.53 16.41
N GLY A 7 20.90 2.15 15.67
CA GLY A 7 21.82 1.44 14.79
C GLY A 7 21.10 0.83 13.59
N GLU A 8 21.71 -0.15 12.94
CA GLU A 8 21.07 -0.87 11.84
C GLU A 8 19.83 -1.63 12.33
N VAL A 9 18.66 -1.21 11.86
CA VAL A 9 17.40 -1.93 12.04
C VAL A 9 17.08 -2.62 10.73
N PRO A 10 17.24 -3.95 10.64
CA PRO A 10 16.88 -4.67 9.42
C PRO A 10 15.35 -4.59 9.23
N VAL A 11 14.93 -4.10 8.07
CA VAL A 11 13.53 -4.01 7.67
C VAL A 11 13.30 -4.92 6.47
N ALA A 12 12.24 -5.73 6.53
CA ALA A 12 11.80 -6.52 5.40
C ALA A 12 10.35 -6.18 5.05
N VAL A 13 10.07 -6.04 3.78
CA VAL A 13 8.72 -5.85 3.22
C VAL A 13 8.34 -7.10 2.45
N ILE A 14 7.23 -7.72 2.84
CA ILE A 14 6.65 -8.87 2.14
C ILE A 14 5.62 -8.34 1.15
N GLU A 15 5.83 -8.60 -0.13
CA GLU A 15 4.96 -8.19 -1.24
C GLU A 15 4.43 -9.43 -1.96
N LYS A 16 3.10 -9.56 -2.00
CA LYS A 16 2.43 -10.66 -2.69
C LYS A 16 2.60 -10.62 -4.21
N GLY A 17 2.63 -9.42 -4.77
CA GLY A 17 2.77 -9.20 -6.21
C GLY A 17 4.14 -9.59 -6.74
N LYS A 18 4.20 -9.86 -8.02
CA LYS A 18 5.46 -10.16 -8.73
C LYS A 18 6.47 -9.02 -8.61
N VAL A 19 5.97 -7.80 -8.58
CA VAL A 19 6.74 -6.58 -8.32
C VAL A 19 5.89 -5.63 -7.46
N PRO A 20 6.49 -4.76 -6.65
CA PRO A 20 5.76 -3.72 -5.92
C PRO A 20 4.88 -2.89 -6.85
N GLY A 21 3.66 -2.60 -6.42
CA GLY A 21 2.69 -1.86 -7.23
C GLY A 21 1.93 -2.66 -8.29
N ALA A 22 2.20 -3.96 -8.46
CA ALA A 22 1.52 -4.78 -9.48
C ALA A 22 0.01 -4.91 -9.26
N HIS A 23 -0.44 -4.86 -8.02
CA HIS A 23 -1.85 -5.00 -7.64
C HIS A 23 -2.53 -3.65 -7.32
N LEU A 24 -1.84 -2.54 -7.55
CA LEU A 24 -2.41 -1.21 -7.32
C LEU A 24 -3.20 -0.73 -8.53
N VAL A 25 -4.40 -0.21 -8.29
CA VAL A 25 -5.18 0.49 -9.32
C VAL A 25 -4.40 1.71 -9.76
N SER A 26 -4.16 1.83 -11.07
CA SER A 26 -3.38 2.92 -11.63
C SER A 26 -4.24 4.15 -11.89
N GLY A 27 -3.67 5.32 -11.62
CA GLY A 27 -4.30 6.62 -11.82
C GLY A 27 -4.90 7.20 -10.53
N ALA A 28 -4.26 8.24 -10.02
CA ALA A 28 -4.75 9.00 -8.87
C ALA A 28 -4.32 10.47 -8.94
N ASN A 29 -5.05 11.30 -8.20
CA ASN A 29 -4.59 12.62 -7.80
C ASN A 29 -4.01 12.51 -6.40
N VAL A 30 -2.75 12.86 -6.23
CA VAL A 30 -2.02 12.73 -4.97
C VAL A 30 -1.62 14.10 -4.46
N ASP A 31 -1.85 14.33 -3.17
CA ASP A 31 -1.30 15.47 -2.44
C ASP A 31 0.21 15.26 -2.29
N PRO A 32 1.05 16.20 -2.73
CA PRO A 32 2.49 16.03 -2.73
C PRO A 32 3.13 16.06 -1.34
N SER A 33 2.46 16.60 -0.35
CA SER A 33 3.06 16.95 0.96
C SER A 33 3.79 15.80 1.66
N ALA A 34 3.28 14.57 1.57
CA ALA A 34 3.94 13.41 2.17
C ALA A 34 5.24 13.04 1.43
N MET A 35 5.21 13.09 0.10
CA MET A 35 6.36 12.79 -0.75
C MET A 35 7.43 13.89 -0.65
N GLU A 36 7.04 15.15 -0.60
CA GLU A 36 7.95 16.29 -0.39
C GLU A 36 8.68 16.18 0.95
N ARG A 37 8.01 15.65 1.97
CA ARG A 37 8.66 15.40 3.28
C ARG A 37 9.63 14.22 3.26
N LEU A 38 9.36 13.19 2.45
CA LEU A 38 10.23 12.02 2.30
C LEU A 38 11.42 12.33 1.39
N PHE A 39 11.23 13.15 0.37
CA PHE A 39 12.20 13.46 -0.66
C PHE A 39 12.32 14.98 -0.85
N PRO A 40 12.84 15.72 0.15
CA PRO A 40 12.88 17.19 0.12
C PRO A 40 13.73 17.75 -1.02
N ASP A 41 14.70 16.97 -1.49
CA ASP A 41 15.62 17.36 -2.57
C ASP A 41 15.13 16.95 -3.97
N LEU A 42 13.97 16.27 -4.07
CA LEU A 42 13.40 15.84 -5.34
C LEU A 42 12.04 16.52 -5.55
N PRO A 43 11.95 17.50 -6.47
CA PRO A 43 10.69 18.19 -6.72
C PRO A 43 9.64 17.26 -7.34
N PRO A 44 8.34 17.52 -7.08
CA PRO A 44 7.26 16.64 -7.54
C PRO A 44 7.22 16.40 -9.05
N GLU A 45 7.64 17.37 -9.83
CA GLU A 45 7.69 17.28 -11.30
C GLU A 45 8.72 16.26 -11.81
N GLU A 46 9.72 15.93 -10.99
CA GLU A 46 10.77 14.97 -11.30
C GLU A 46 10.49 13.55 -10.76
N TRP A 47 9.38 13.36 -10.03
CA TRP A 47 9.02 12.01 -9.57
C TRP A 47 8.62 11.14 -10.76
N PRO A 48 9.23 9.96 -10.95
CA PRO A 48 8.97 9.10 -12.11
C PRO A 48 7.50 8.72 -12.32
N PRO A 49 6.64 8.57 -11.27
CA PRO A 49 5.23 8.25 -11.43
C PRO A 49 4.35 9.41 -11.87
N VAL A 50 4.82 10.67 -11.78
CA VAL A 50 4.02 11.86 -12.06
C VAL A 50 3.80 12.05 -13.54
N TYR A 51 2.57 12.40 -13.91
CA TYR A 51 2.21 12.81 -15.27
C TYR A 51 2.08 14.31 -15.41
N GLN A 52 1.33 14.93 -14.48
CA GLN A 52 1.05 16.36 -14.56
C GLN A 52 0.55 16.93 -13.22
N LYS A 53 0.88 18.20 -12.97
CA LYS A 53 0.27 19.00 -11.90
C LYS A 53 -1.16 19.42 -12.29
N VAL A 54 -2.09 19.28 -11.36
CA VAL A 54 -3.46 19.76 -11.54
C VAL A 54 -3.49 21.26 -11.31
N THR A 55 -3.70 22.04 -12.36
CA THR A 55 -3.75 23.50 -12.33
C THR A 55 -5.17 24.05 -12.24
N LYS A 56 -6.17 23.21 -12.61
CA LYS A 56 -7.59 23.59 -12.58
C LYS A 56 -8.46 22.36 -12.49
N ASP A 57 -9.53 22.44 -11.72
CA ASP A 57 -10.58 21.45 -11.66
C ASP A 57 -11.97 22.06 -11.91
N ALA A 58 -12.94 21.22 -12.21
CA ALA A 58 -14.34 21.63 -12.32
C ALA A 58 -15.25 20.43 -12.01
N THR A 59 -16.29 20.71 -11.25
CA THR A 59 -17.31 19.73 -10.88
C THR A 59 -18.63 20.08 -11.56
N TYR A 60 -19.27 19.07 -12.17
CA TYR A 60 -20.54 19.25 -12.86
C TYR A 60 -21.57 18.24 -12.37
N PHE A 61 -22.81 18.71 -12.22
CA PHE A 61 -23.98 17.84 -12.14
C PHE A 61 -24.46 17.52 -13.56
N LEU A 62 -24.54 16.24 -13.90
CA LEU A 62 -24.89 15.79 -15.24
C LEU A 62 -26.33 15.26 -15.28
N THR A 63 -27.06 15.64 -16.32
CA THR A 63 -28.31 15.01 -16.72
C THR A 63 -28.13 14.30 -18.06
N LYS A 64 -29.16 13.67 -18.59
CA LYS A 64 -29.09 12.99 -19.91
C LYS A 64 -28.64 13.90 -21.07
N SER A 65 -28.91 15.22 -20.96
CA SER A 65 -28.67 16.17 -22.07
C SER A 65 -27.97 17.47 -21.65
N LYS A 66 -27.70 17.69 -20.37
CA LYS A 66 -27.15 18.95 -19.87
C LYS A 66 -26.12 18.71 -18.77
N ALA A 67 -25.13 19.62 -18.69
CA ALA A 67 -24.14 19.68 -17.63
C ALA A 67 -24.28 21.03 -16.89
N PHE A 68 -24.40 20.99 -15.58
CA PHE A 68 -24.53 22.17 -14.72
C PHE A 68 -23.28 22.27 -13.84
N PRO A 69 -22.49 23.35 -13.94
CA PRO A 69 -21.32 23.51 -13.10
C PRO A 69 -21.74 23.77 -11.64
N LEU A 70 -21.13 23.03 -10.72
CA LEU A 70 -21.24 23.30 -9.29
C LEU A 70 -20.22 24.38 -8.90
N LYS A 71 -20.72 25.53 -8.46
CA LYS A 71 -19.89 26.68 -8.05
C LYS A 71 -20.38 27.23 -6.70
N PRO A 72 -19.53 27.25 -5.66
CA PRO A 72 -18.20 26.66 -5.60
C PRO A 72 -18.26 25.10 -5.61
N PRO A 73 -17.21 24.41 -6.10
CA PRO A 73 -17.17 22.97 -5.99
C PRO A 73 -17.07 22.55 -4.51
N PRO A 74 -17.64 21.39 -4.13
CA PRO A 74 -17.47 20.87 -2.78
C PRO A 74 -15.99 20.79 -2.38
N PRO A 75 -15.62 21.12 -1.13
CA PRO A 75 -14.20 21.15 -0.72
C PRO A 75 -13.43 19.88 -1.02
N ASN A 76 -14.05 18.71 -0.82
CA ASN A 76 -13.45 17.42 -1.05
C ASN A 76 -13.18 17.10 -2.52
N PHE A 77 -13.77 17.85 -3.45
CA PHE A 77 -13.60 17.68 -4.90
C PHE A 77 -12.53 18.61 -5.48
N ARG A 78 -11.99 19.51 -4.68
CA ARG A 78 -10.92 20.42 -5.12
C ARG A 78 -9.61 19.65 -5.21
N LYS A 79 -9.00 19.66 -6.39
CA LYS A 79 -7.75 18.94 -6.69
C LYS A 79 -6.62 19.84 -7.19
N GLU A 80 -6.84 21.16 -7.24
CA GLU A 80 -5.78 22.12 -7.59
C GLU A 80 -4.57 21.96 -6.65
N GLY A 81 -3.38 21.94 -7.23
CA GLY A 81 -2.13 21.73 -6.49
C GLY A 81 -1.73 20.28 -6.28
N THR A 82 -2.63 19.32 -6.54
CA THR A 82 -2.28 17.88 -6.53
C THR A 82 -1.58 17.49 -7.84
N TYR A 83 -1.04 16.25 -7.87
CA TYR A 83 -0.40 15.69 -9.06
C TYR A 83 -1.15 14.44 -9.53
N THR A 84 -1.42 14.36 -10.84
CA THR A 84 -1.87 13.11 -11.44
C THR A 84 -0.69 12.18 -11.61
N LEU A 85 -0.84 10.94 -11.18
CA LEU A 85 0.23 9.96 -11.27
C LEU A 85 -0.30 8.52 -11.39
N SER A 86 0.62 7.62 -11.74
CA SER A 86 0.36 6.18 -11.67
C SER A 86 0.71 5.66 -10.28
N VAL A 87 -0.28 5.16 -9.54
CA VAL A 87 -0.07 4.57 -8.20
C VAL A 87 0.81 3.32 -8.29
N SER A 88 0.67 2.54 -9.36
CA SER A 88 1.55 1.39 -9.63
C SER A 88 3.02 1.79 -9.81
N LYS A 89 3.29 2.86 -10.56
CA LYS A 89 4.65 3.41 -10.70
C LYS A 89 5.14 4.02 -9.38
N LEU A 90 4.26 4.66 -8.61
CA LEU A 90 4.61 5.17 -7.28
C LEU A 90 5.05 4.04 -6.35
N GLY A 91 4.32 2.93 -6.32
CA GLY A 91 4.71 1.76 -5.53
C GLY A 91 6.09 1.22 -5.89
N ARG A 92 6.44 1.16 -7.18
CA ARG A 92 7.78 0.75 -7.64
C ARG A 92 8.85 1.76 -7.22
N PHE A 93 8.61 3.03 -7.48
CA PHE A 93 9.54 4.10 -7.09
C PHE A 93 9.82 4.09 -5.58
N LEU A 94 8.80 3.94 -4.75
CA LEU A 94 8.97 3.85 -3.31
C LEU A 94 9.72 2.58 -2.88
N ALA A 95 9.48 1.45 -3.56
CA ALA A 95 10.21 0.21 -3.30
C ALA A 95 11.71 0.37 -3.65
N GLU A 96 12.04 0.94 -4.80
CA GLU A 96 13.42 1.26 -5.19
C GLU A 96 14.11 2.14 -4.14
N LYS A 97 13.43 3.19 -3.67
CA LYS A 97 13.95 4.06 -2.60
C LYS A 97 14.12 3.34 -1.26
N ALA A 98 13.24 2.40 -0.95
CA ALA A 98 13.35 1.58 0.24
C ALA A 98 14.56 0.63 0.16
N GLU A 99 14.78 -0.02 -1.00
CA GLU A 99 15.97 -0.87 -1.25
C GLU A 99 17.26 -0.07 -1.18
N GLU A 100 17.31 1.14 -1.76
CA GLU A 100 18.44 2.08 -1.62
C GLU A 100 18.73 2.43 -0.15
N ALA A 101 17.69 2.45 0.70
CA ALA A 101 17.80 2.65 2.14
C ALA A 101 18.12 1.37 2.94
N GLY A 102 18.36 0.23 2.27
CA GLY A 102 18.72 -1.04 2.90
C GLY A 102 17.55 -1.91 3.33
N VAL A 103 16.33 -1.66 2.83
CA VAL A 103 15.16 -2.50 3.08
C VAL A 103 15.18 -3.73 2.17
N TYR A 104 14.86 -4.90 2.71
CA TYR A 104 14.70 -6.13 1.93
C TYR A 104 13.26 -6.23 1.39
N ILE A 105 13.08 -6.23 0.08
CA ILE A 105 11.78 -6.43 -0.56
C ILE A 105 11.65 -7.88 -1.00
N LEU A 106 10.72 -8.62 -0.38
CA LEU A 106 10.43 -10.02 -0.68
C LEU A 106 9.20 -10.10 -1.59
N SER A 107 9.41 -9.92 -2.89
CA SER A 107 8.36 -10.05 -3.91
C SER A 107 7.90 -11.50 -4.07
N GLU A 108 6.71 -11.70 -4.68
CA GLU A 108 6.07 -13.02 -4.88
C GLU A 108 5.92 -13.82 -3.57
N THR A 109 5.88 -13.13 -2.45
CA THR A 109 5.79 -13.72 -1.12
C THR A 109 4.50 -13.25 -0.46
N SER A 110 3.60 -14.17 -0.18
CA SER A 110 2.38 -13.88 0.58
C SER A 110 2.59 -14.19 2.05
N ALA A 111 2.07 -13.37 2.96
CA ALA A 111 1.96 -13.74 4.36
C ALA A 111 0.61 -14.42 4.61
N THR A 112 0.60 -15.59 5.22
CA THR A 112 -0.59 -16.43 5.35
C THR A 112 -1.08 -16.58 6.79
N LYS A 113 -0.22 -16.34 7.77
CA LYS A 113 -0.55 -16.48 9.19
C LYS A 113 0.26 -15.50 10.04
N LEU A 114 -0.38 -14.93 11.06
CA LEU A 114 0.31 -14.23 12.14
C LEU A 114 0.94 -15.25 13.11
N LEU A 115 2.18 -15.03 13.47
CA LEU A 115 2.83 -15.76 14.55
C LEU A 115 2.54 -15.00 15.84
N VAL A 116 1.73 -15.60 16.70
CA VAL A 116 1.30 -14.99 17.95
C VAL A 116 1.66 -15.91 19.12
N GLU A 117 2.31 -15.34 20.13
CA GLU A 117 2.67 -15.98 21.39
C GLU A 117 2.31 -15.04 22.52
N ASP A 118 1.59 -15.53 23.51
CA ASP A 118 1.13 -14.75 24.67
C ASP A 118 0.47 -13.40 24.30
N ARG A 119 -0.38 -13.41 23.28
CA ARG A 119 -1.03 -12.22 22.70
C ARG A 119 -0.05 -11.18 22.10
N ILE A 120 1.19 -11.56 21.84
CA ILE A 120 2.20 -10.71 21.20
C ILE A 120 2.46 -11.24 19.80
N VAL A 121 2.38 -10.38 18.78
CA VAL A 121 2.76 -10.70 17.41
C VAL A 121 4.28 -10.81 17.34
N LYS A 122 4.77 -11.96 16.92
CA LYS A 122 6.20 -12.26 16.77
C LYS A 122 6.66 -12.20 15.32
N GLY A 123 5.75 -12.05 14.38
CA GLY A 123 6.03 -12.05 12.95
C GLY A 123 4.91 -12.66 12.14
N VAL A 124 5.26 -13.18 10.97
CA VAL A 124 4.32 -13.82 10.06
C VAL A 124 4.91 -15.10 9.47
N ARG A 125 4.04 -16.04 9.07
CA ARG A 125 4.41 -17.15 8.20
C ARG A 125 4.13 -16.80 6.76
N SER A 126 5.11 -16.97 5.89
CA SER A 126 4.91 -16.86 4.45
C SER A 126 4.14 -18.08 3.91
N GLY A 127 3.48 -17.89 2.77
CA GLY A 127 2.87 -19.00 2.03
C GLY A 127 3.89 -19.80 1.26
N ASP A 128 3.50 -21.02 0.90
CA ASP A 128 4.26 -21.85 -0.01
C ASP A 128 4.38 -21.19 -1.38
N ARG A 129 5.47 -21.40 -2.06
CA ARG A 129 5.68 -21.05 -3.46
C ARG A 129 5.58 -22.29 -4.35
N GLY A 130 5.30 -22.11 -5.64
CA GLY A 130 5.28 -23.20 -6.60
C GLY A 130 4.20 -24.25 -6.36
N ARG A 131 3.01 -23.82 -5.89
CA ARG A 131 1.81 -24.67 -5.89
C ARG A 131 0.97 -24.42 -7.14
N GLY A 132 0.48 -25.50 -7.74
CA GLY A 132 -0.48 -25.43 -8.84
C GLY A 132 -1.90 -25.11 -8.36
N LYS A 133 -2.85 -25.06 -9.30
CA LYS A 133 -4.25 -24.68 -9.02
C LYS A 133 -4.97 -25.62 -8.08
N GLU A 134 -4.65 -26.88 -8.11
CA GLU A 134 -5.25 -27.93 -7.27
C GLU A 134 -4.46 -28.13 -5.95
N GLY A 135 -3.42 -27.29 -5.70
CA GLY A 135 -2.59 -27.35 -4.51
C GLY A 135 -1.38 -28.28 -4.63
N GLU A 136 -1.19 -28.91 -5.79
CA GLU A 136 -0.05 -29.80 -6.06
C GLU A 136 1.29 -29.04 -6.03
N GLU A 137 2.35 -29.72 -5.67
CA GLU A 137 3.72 -29.19 -5.67
C GLU A 137 4.29 -29.22 -7.08
N LEU A 138 4.69 -28.05 -7.57
CA LEU A 138 5.36 -27.90 -8.87
C LEU A 138 6.88 -28.07 -8.71
N ALA A 139 7.60 -28.13 -9.83
CA ALA A 139 9.05 -28.32 -9.82
C ALA A 139 9.84 -27.24 -9.06
N ASN A 140 9.24 -26.06 -8.89
CA ASN A 140 9.79 -24.93 -8.15
C ASN A 140 9.12 -24.74 -6.77
N PHE A 141 8.59 -25.83 -6.20
CA PHE A 141 7.97 -25.77 -4.87
C PHE A 141 8.98 -25.42 -3.79
N GLU A 142 8.61 -24.46 -2.97
CA GLU A 142 9.32 -24.04 -1.77
C GLU A 142 8.31 -23.87 -0.63
N PRO A 143 8.49 -24.55 0.52
CA PRO A 143 7.58 -24.40 1.64
C PRO A 143 7.71 -23.00 2.26
N GLY A 144 6.59 -22.49 2.78
CA GLY A 144 6.58 -21.24 3.53
C GLY A 144 7.43 -21.29 4.78
N ALA A 145 7.99 -20.15 5.15
CA ALA A 145 8.87 -19.99 6.30
C ALA A 145 8.31 -18.99 7.32
N ASP A 146 8.77 -19.08 8.56
CA ASP A 146 8.47 -18.11 9.59
C ASP A 146 9.43 -16.91 9.50
N VAL A 147 8.88 -15.73 9.33
CA VAL A 147 9.60 -14.46 9.36
C VAL A 147 9.33 -13.82 10.71
N VAL A 148 10.32 -13.87 11.58
CA VAL A 148 10.22 -13.34 12.95
C VAL A 148 10.71 -11.91 12.99
N ALA A 149 9.98 -11.04 13.68
CA ALA A 149 10.32 -9.62 13.80
C ALA A 149 9.95 -9.06 15.18
N LYS A 150 10.66 -8.03 15.62
CA LYS A 150 10.34 -7.28 16.86
C LYS A 150 9.06 -6.49 16.74
N ALA A 151 8.72 -6.02 15.53
CA ALA A 151 7.49 -5.32 15.20
C ALA A 151 7.00 -5.78 13.83
N THR A 152 5.68 -5.92 13.69
CA THR A 152 5.02 -6.28 12.43
C THR A 152 4.02 -5.20 12.06
N VAL A 153 4.18 -4.63 10.85
CA VAL A 153 3.25 -3.64 10.30
C VAL A 153 2.38 -4.32 9.26
N LEU A 154 1.06 -4.32 9.47
CA LEU A 154 0.09 -4.83 8.50
C LEU A 154 -0.33 -3.70 7.57
N ALA A 155 0.13 -3.73 6.34
CA ALA A 155 -0.14 -2.73 5.30
C ALA A 155 -0.78 -3.37 4.05
N GLU A 156 -1.72 -4.30 4.27
CA GLU A 156 -2.31 -5.16 3.24
C GLU A 156 -3.41 -4.47 2.41
N GLY A 157 -3.74 -3.22 2.73
CA GLY A 157 -4.81 -2.47 2.06
C GLY A 157 -6.21 -2.86 2.56
N THR A 158 -7.22 -2.58 1.74
CA THR A 158 -8.64 -2.59 2.15
C THR A 158 -9.15 -3.96 2.60
N ILE A 159 -8.68 -5.04 1.98
CA ILE A 159 -9.11 -6.42 2.29
C ILE A 159 -7.88 -7.25 2.69
N GLY A 160 -7.16 -6.78 3.69
CA GLY A 160 -6.01 -7.49 4.25
C GLY A 160 -6.47 -8.66 5.12
N HIS A 161 -6.25 -9.91 4.70
CA HIS A 161 -6.75 -11.06 5.44
C HIS A 161 -6.04 -11.28 6.78
N LEU A 162 -4.74 -10.94 6.92
CA LEU A 162 -4.07 -10.97 8.22
C LEU A 162 -4.51 -9.83 9.12
N THR A 163 -4.81 -8.67 8.55
CA THR A 163 -5.40 -7.54 9.27
C THR A 163 -6.75 -7.92 9.86
N TYR A 164 -7.61 -8.59 9.09
CA TYR A 164 -8.89 -9.07 9.58
C TYR A 164 -8.72 -10.15 10.66
N ALA A 165 -7.81 -11.11 10.44
CA ALA A 165 -7.49 -12.12 11.45
C ALA A 165 -6.97 -11.50 12.76
N ALA A 166 -6.18 -10.42 12.67
CA ALA A 166 -5.73 -9.66 13.84
C ALA A 166 -6.90 -8.96 14.56
N TYR A 167 -7.82 -8.36 13.80
CA TYR A 167 -9.02 -7.73 14.37
C TYR A 167 -9.84 -8.72 15.19
N ASP A 168 -10.09 -9.91 14.64
CA ASP A 168 -10.87 -10.94 15.32
C ASP A 168 -10.13 -11.51 16.53
N TYR A 169 -8.85 -11.81 16.39
CA TYR A 169 -8.04 -12.40 17.46
C TYR A 169 -7.85 -11.45 18.66
N PHE A 170 -7.65 -10.17 18.38
CA PHE A 170 -7.39 -9.16 19.42
C PHE A 170 -8.63 -8.40 19.87
N GLY A 171 -9.79 -8.61 19.25
CA GLY A 171 -11.04 -7.89 19.55
C GLY A 171 -10.98 -6.40 19.14
N MET A 172 -10.22 -6.05 18.08
CA MET A 172 -9.92 -4.66 17.75
C MET A 172 -11.10 -3.91 17.11
N ARG A 173 -12.18 -4.60 16.79
CA ARG A 173 -13.41 -4.00 16.21
C ARG A 173 -14.49 -3.70 17.22
N GLU A 174 -14.30 -4.07 18.47
CA GLU A 174 -15.28 -3.80 19.51
C GLU A 174 -15.48 -2.28 19.66
N GLY A 175 -16.73 -1.84 19.54
CA GLY A 175 -17.08 -0.42 19.64
C GLY A 175 -16.75 0.44 18.41
N SER A 176 -16.31 -0.15 17.30
CA SER A 176 -16.06 0.56 16.05
C SER A 176 -17.29 0.57 15.14
N ASP A 177 -17.48 1.65 14.39
CA ASP A 177 -18.49 1.71 13.33
C ASP A 177 -18.17 0.74 12.19
N PRO A 178 -19.20 0.27 11.46
CA PRO A 178 -18.99 -0.54 10.27
C PRO A 178 -18.15 0.19 9.22
N GLN A 179 -17.25 -0.53 8.57
CA GLN A 179 -16.46 0.02 7.47
C GLN A 179 -17.36 0.40 6.29
N ALA A 180 -17.19 1.60 5.76
CA ALA A 180 -17.80 2.01 4.50
C ALA A 180 -17.02 1.41 3.32
N TRP A 181 -17.74 0.87 2.35
CA TRP A 181 -17.17 0.26 1.16
C TRP A 181 -17.54 1.06 -0.08
N GLU A 182 -16.55 1.32 -0.91
CA GLU A 182 -16.73 1.95 -2.22
C GLU A 182 -16.10 1.08 -3.30
N LEU A 183 -16.77 0.98 -4.44
CA LEU A 183 -16.27 0.28 -5.61
C LEU A 183 -15.70 1.29 -6.60
N GLY A 184 -14.41 1.19 -6.87
CA GLY A 184 -13.76 1.92 -7.96
C GLY A 184 -13.85 1.13 -9.28
N VAL A 185 -14.26 1.80 -10.37
CA VAL A 185 -14.33 1.26 -11.73
C VAL A 185 -13.57 2.16 -12.69
#